data_bcb52e366099f9704ab1fdc36beb192b
#
_entry.id   bcb52e366099f9704ab1fdc36beb192b
#
_cell.length_a   1.000
_cell.length_b   1.000
_cell.length_c   1.000
_cell.angle_alpha   90.00
_cell.angle_beta   90.00
_cell.angle_gamma   90.00
#
_symmetry.space_group_name_H-M   'P 1'
#
loop_
_entity.id
_entity.type
_entity.pdbx_description
1 polymer ?
#
loop_
_entity_poly.entity_id
_entity_poly.type
_entity_poly.pdbx_seq_one_letter_code
_entity_poly.pdbx_strand_id
1 'polypeptide(L)'
;MTQASSGTHPVLIEQDVVLARQLVRKLAQDCGMRLIDLTKLVTAVSELARNTVVYGGGGYMDWAVIEKDHRPGVRLTFRDEGPGIPDIKLAMTDGWTSGSGLGLGLTGAKRLVNEFELDTAPGKGTRITITRWT
;
A
#
# COMPACT_ATOMS: atom_id res chain seq x y z
N MET A 1 -13.32 14.47 7.07
CA MET A 1 -12.57 13.98 5.90
C MET A 1 -13.55 13.66 4.79
N THR A 2 -13.26 14.09 3.57
CA THR A 2 -14.11 13.91 2.41
C THR A 2 -13.41 13.03 1.39
N GLN A 3 -14.18 12.15 0.72
CA GLN A 3 -13.68 11.30 -0.34
C GLN A 3 -14.17 11.85 -1.68
N ALA A 4 -13.23 12.28 -2.55
CA ALA A 4 -13.57 12.87 -3.86
C ALA A 4 -13.81 11.81 -4.93
N SER A 5 -13.03 10.74 -4.93
CA SER A 5 -13.17 9.61 -5.87
C SER A 5 -12.57 8.37 -5.26
N SER A 6 -13.00 7.21 -5.74
CA SER A 6 -12.50 5.93 -5.25
C SER A 6 -12.70 4.84 -6.29
N GLY A 7 -11.99 3.73 -6.11
CA GLY A 7 -12.12 2.56 -6.95
C GLY A 7 -11.32 1.39 -6.40
N THR A 8 -11.34 0.30 -7.15
CA THR A 8 -10.61 -0.92 -6.81
C THR A 8 -9.82 -1.38 -8.02
N HIS A 9 -8.56 -1.75 -7.80
CA HIS A 9 -7.65 -2.21 -8.84
C HIS A 9 -7.17 -3.62 -8.48
N PRO A 10 -7.21 -4.59 -9.40
CA PRO A 10 -6.71 -5.93 -9.11
C PRO A 10 -5.19 -5.92 -8.93
N VAL A 11 -4.70 -6.75 -8.01
CA VAL A 11 -3.27 -6.95 -7.76
C VAL A 11 -3.07 -8.47 -7.69
N LEU A 12 -3.20 -9.10 -8.84
CA LEU A 12 -3.23 -10.57 -8.96
C LEU A 12 -1.94 -11.14 -9.52
N ILE A 13 -1.30 -10.42 -10.44
CA ILE A 13 -0.08 -10.84 -11.13
C ILE A 13 0.94 -9.69 -11.14
N GLU A 14 2.18 -10.01 -11.48
CA GLU A 14 3.28 -9.05 -11.50
C GLU A 14 2.96 -7.80 -12.32
N GLN A 15 2.30 -7.95 -13.47
CA GLN A 15 1.95 -6.80 -14.30
C GLN A 15 1.00 -5.84 -13.60
N ASP A 16 0.15 -6.34 -12.71
CA ASP A 16 -0.77 -5.49 -11.95
C ASP A 16 -0.02 -4.55 -11.01
N VAL A 17 1.18 -4.94 -10.56
CA VAL A 17 2.03 -4.07 -9.74
C VAL A 17 2.43 -2.83 -10.54
N VAL A 18 2.83 -3.02 -11.80
CA VAL A 18 3.19 -1.92 -12.71
C VAL A 18 2.00 -1.00 -12.92
N LEU A 19 0.83 -1.58 -13.20
CA LEU A 19 -0.40 -0.82 -13.44
C LEU A 19 -0.86 -0.07 -12.18
N ALA A 20 -0.71 -0.67 -11.01
CA ALA A 20 -1.03 0.00 -9.75
C ALA A 20 -0.15 1.23 -9.53
N ARG A 21 1.14 1.12 -9.83
CA ARG A 21 2.07 2.25 -9.73
C ARG A 21 1.67 3.40 -10.67
N GLN A 22 1.31 3.07 -11.90
CA GLN A 22 0.89 4.07 -12.89
C GLN A 22 -0.40 4.75 -12.44
N LEU A 23 -1.37 3.99 -11.95
CA LEU A 23 -2.63 4.52 -11.46
C LEU A 23 -2.41 5.49 -10.29
N VAL A 24 -1.62 5.08 -9.30
CA VAL A 24 -1.36 5.91 -8.12
C VAL A 24 -0.59 7.16 -8.49
N ARG A 25 0.37 7.06 -9.43
CA ARG A 25 1.09 8.23 -9.93
C ARG A 25 0.12 9.27 -10.50
N LYS A 26 -0.83 8.81 -11.30
CA LYS A 26 -1.83 9.70 -11.89
C LYS A 26 -2.74 10.33 -10.82
N LEU A 27 -3.21 9.53 -9.88
CA LEU A 27 -4.05 10.04 -8.78
C LEU A 27 -3.31 11.12 -7.98
N ALA A 28 -2.05 10.87 -7.66
CA ALA A 28 -1.23 11.81 -6.90
C ALA A 28 -0.95 13.09 -7.70
N GLN A 29 -0.65 12.97 -8.98
CA GLN A 29 -0.44 14.14 -9.84
C GLN A 29 -1.71 14.98 -9.94
N ASP A 30 -2.85 14.33 -10.13
CA ASP A 30 -4.13 15.02 -10.29
C ASP A 30 -4.55 15.76 -9.02
N CYS A 31 -4.14 15.31 -7.85
CA CYS A 31 -4.44 16.01 -6.59
C CYS A 31 -3.34 17.01 -6.17
N GLY A 32 -2.34 17.23 -7.03
CA GLY A 32 -1.34 18.27 -6.79
C GLY A 32 -0.18 17.84 -5.89
N MET A 33 0.06 16.55 -5.73
CA MET A 33 1.18 16.06 -4.93
C MET A 33 2.51 16.39 -5.60
N ARG A 34 3.48 16.90 -4.83
CA ARG A 34 4.79 17.23 -5.36
C ARG A 34 5.56 15.96 -5.72
N LEU A 35 6.51 16.11 -6.65
CA LEU A 35 7.24 14.97 -7.20
C LEU A 35 7.91 14.11 -6.11
N ILE A 36 8.55 14.74 -5.11
CA ILE A 36 9.23 13.99 -4.06
C ILE A 36 8.24 13.17 -3.22
N ASP A 37 7.08 13.74 -2.91
CA ASP A 37 6.04 13.07 -2.13
C ASP A 37 5.37 11.96 -2.95
N LEU A 38 5.10 12.22 -4.21
CA LEU A 38 4.55 11.26 -5.15
C LEU A 38 5.49 10.05 -5.31
N THR A 39 6.79 10.31 -5.43
CA THR A 39 7.78 9.25 -5.57
C THR A 39 7.82 8.34 -4.35
N LYS A 40 7.71 8.92 -3.15
CA LYS A 40 7.62 8.15 -1.91
C LYS A 40 6.37 7.26 -1.90
N LEU A 41 5.23 7.81 -2.28
CA LEU A 41 3.98 7.04 -2.33
C LEU A 41 4.08 5.90 -3.33
N VAL A 42 4.56 6.15 -4.55
CA VAL A 42 4.68 5.13 -5.59
C VAL A 42 5.66 4.03 -5.17
N THR A 43 6.74 4.38 -4.47
CA THR A 43 7.67 3.38 -3.93
C THR A 43 6.98 2.47 -2.92
N ALA A 44 6.20 3.05 -2.00
CA ALA A 44 5.41 2.26 -1.05
C ALA A 44 4.43 1.33 -1.76
N VAL A 45 3.76 1.81 -2.81
CA VAL A 45 2.85 0.99 -3.63
C VAL A 45 3.58 -0.20 -4.23
N SER A 46 4.79 0.01 -4.77
CA SER A 46 5.57 -1.08 -5.35
C SER A 46 5.81 -2.21 -4.35
N GLU A 47 6.20 -1.86 -3.12
CA GLU A 47 6.47 -2.85 -2.09
C GLU A 47 5.21 -3.58 -1.64
N LEU A 48 4.14 -2.85 -1.38
CA LEU A 48 2.90 -3.43 -0.86
C LEU A 48 2.16 -4.24 -1.93
N ALA A 49 2.12 -3.76 -3.17
CA ALA A 49 1.50 -4.51 -4.26
C ALA A 49 2.25 -5.80 -4.55
N ARG A 50 3.59 -5.76 -4.55
CA ARG A 50 4.39 -6.97 -4.74
C ARG A 50 4.13 -7.97 -3.61
N ASN A 51 4.05 -7.52 -2.36
CA ASN A 51 3.74 -8.39 -1.23
C ASN A 51 2.36 -9.04 -1.39
N THR A 52 1.39 -8.29 -1.90
CA THR A 52 0.06 -8.82 -2.18
C THR A 52 0.10 -9.95 -3.20
N VAL A 53 0.86 -9.77 -4.29
CA VAL A 53 0.98 -10.81 -5.33
C VAL A 53 1.79 -12.01 -4.83
N VAL A 54 2.99 -11.78 -4.30
CA VAL A 54 3.95 -12.85 -4.00
C VAL A 54 3.58 -13.59 -2.73
N TYR A 55 3.30 -12.87 -1.64
CA TYR A 55 3.04 -13.46 -0.34
C TYR A 55 1.56 -13.75 -0.13
N GLY A 56 0.70 -12.82 -0.51
CA GLY A 56 -0.74 -12.96 -0.34
C GLY A 56 -1.42 -13.86 -1.35
N GLY A 57 -0.72 -14.23 -2.42
CA GLY A 57 -1.30 -15.03 -3.49
C GLY A 57 -2.20 -14.22 -4.42
N GLY A 58 -2.09 -12.90 -4.40
CA GLY A 58 -2.93 -12.00 -5.16
C GLY A 58 -4.04 -11.39 -4.30
N GLY A 59 -4.53 -10.24 -4.72
CA GLY A 59 -5.58 -9.51 -4.00
C GLY A 59 -5.98 -8.26 -4.75
N TYR A 60 -6.29 -7.21 -4.00
CA TYR A 60 -6.81 -5.97 -4.56
C TYR A 60 -6.24 -4.75 -3.85
N MET A 61 -6.17 -3.64 -4.58
CA MET A 61 -5.86 -2.34 -4.03
C MET A 61 -7.10 -1.46 -4.14
N ASP A 62 -7.69 -1.11 -3.01
CA ASP A 62 -8.76 -0.12 -2.96
C ASP A 62 -8.12 1.25 -2.85
N TRP A 63 -8.53 2.20 -3.70
CA TRP A 63 -7.95 3.53 -3.69
C TRP A 63 -9.01 4.59 -3.47
N ALA A 64 -8.61 5.68 -2.83
CA ALA A 64 -9.47 6.83 -2.63
C ALA A 64 -8.64 8.11 -2.66
N VAL A 65 -9.15 9.13 -3.35
CA VAL A 65 -8.65 10.49 -3.22
C VAL A 65 -9.48 11.15 -2.14
N ILE A 66 -8.83 11.62 -1.10
CA ILE A 66 -9.49 12.14 0.10
C ILE A 66 -9.04 13.57 0.35
N GLU A 67 -9.79 14.28 1.21
CA GLU A 67 -9.46 15.63 1.62
C GLU A 67 -9.73 15.78 3.11
N LYS A 68 -8.78 16.39 3.82
CA LYS A 68 -8.90 16.70 5.24
C LYS A 68 -8.33 18.09 5.47
N ASP A 69 -9.11 18.98 6.06
CA ASP A 69 -8.70 20.36 6.34
C ASP A 69 -8.22 21.08 5.08
N HIS A 70 -8.94 20.89 3.97
CA HIS A 70 -8.65 21.44 2.65
C HIS A 70 -7.34 20.91 2.04
N ARG A 71 -6.81 19.81 2.56
CA ARG A 71 -5.58 19.21 2.08
C ARG A 71 -5.89 17.88 1.39
N PRO A 72 -5.61 17.76 0.09
CA PRO A 72 -5.85 16.49 -0.62
C PRO A 72 -4.84 15.43 -0.22
N GLY A 73 -5.25 14.17 -0.39
CA GLY A 73 -4.38 13.03 -0.16
C GLY A 73 -4.86 11.81 -0.91
N VAL A 74 -4.04 10.77 -0.88
CA VAL A 74 -4.35 9.48 -1.47
C VAL A 74 -4.30 8.41 -0.39
N ARG A 75 -5.38 7.63 -0.28
CA ARG A 75 -5.46 6.50 0.65
C ARG A 75 -5.60 5.22 -0.16
N LEU A 76 -4.78 4.23 0.20
CA LEU A 76 -4.72 2.95 -0.49
C LEU A 76 -4.84 1.82 0.53
N THR A 77 -5.65 0.82 0.21
CA THR A 77 -5.78 -0.39 1.04
C THR A 77 -5.44 -1.60 0.18
N PHE A 78 -4.37 -2.29 0.55
CA PHE A 78 -3.95 -3.54 -0.08
C PHE A 78 -4.52 -4.69 0.74
N ARG A 79 -5.35 -5.52 0.13
CA ARG A 79 -6.00 -6.63 0.82
C ARG A 79 -5.83 -7.93 0.06
N ASP A 80 -5.55 -9.00 0.80
CA ASP A 80 -5.45 -10.34 0.27
C ASP A 80 -6.07 -11.34 1.25
N GLU A 81 -6.29 -12.55 0.78
CA GLU A 81 -6.82 -13.66 1.59
C GLU A 81 -5.76 -14.74 1.79
N GLY A 82 -4.48 -14.34 1.80
CA GLY A 82 -3.36 -15.22 1.98
C GLY A 82 -3.20 -15.73 3.42
N PRO A 83 -2.01 -16.23 3.76
CA PRO A 83 -1.79 -16.86 5.06
C PRO A 83 -1.78 -15.89 6.24
N GLY A 84 -1.74 -14.58 5.98
CA GLY A 84 -1.56 -13.57 7.02
C GLY A 84 -0.12 -13.51 7.51
N ILE A 85 0.13 -12.60 8.45
CA ILE A 85 1.47 -12.42 9.03
C ILE A 85 1.40 -12.94 10.48
N PRO A 86 2.08 -14.05 10.79
CA PRO A 86 1.97 -14.66 12.11
C PRO A 86 2.64 -13.87 13.23
N ASP A 87 3.67 -13.10 12.90
CA ASP A 87 4.40 -12.30 13.90
C ASP A 87 4.58 -10.87 13.36
N ILE A 88 3.62 -10.02 13.72
CA ILE A 88 3.59 -8.62 13.26
C ILE A 88 4.81 -7.86 13.81
N LYS A 89 5.18 -8.09 15.06
CA LYS A 89 6.29 -7.39 15.66
C LYS A 89 7.60 -7.70 14.94
N LEU A 90 7.83 -8.95 14.59
CA LEU A 90 9.01 -9.36 13.84
C LEU A 90 8.97 -8.81 12.42
N ALA A 91 7.81 -8.87 11.76
CA ALA A 91 7.65 -8.35 10.40
C ALA A 91 7.92 -6.86 10.30
N MET A 92 7.70 -6.11 11.38
CA MET A 92 7.95 -4.67 11.46
C MET A 92 9.35 -4.34 11.97
N THR A 93 10.22 -5.34 12.14
CA THR A 93 11.61 -5.13 12.52
C THR A 93 12.44 -4.82 11.27
N ASP A 94 13.28 -3.78 11.37
CA ASP A 94 14.12 -3.37 10.25
C ASP A 94 15.04 -4.51 9.81
N GLY A 95 15.09 -4.73 8.49
CA GLY A 95 15.97 -5.73 7.90
C GLY A 95 15.47 -7.17 7.99
N TRP A 96 14.35 -7.41 8.68
CA TRP A 96 13.81 -8.76 8.75
C TRP A 96 13.22 -9.19 7.40
N THR A 97 13.39 -10.47 7.07
CA THR A 97 12.77 -11.09 5.90
C THR A 97 12.30 -12.48 6.26
N SER A 98 11.17 -12.90 5.67
CA SER A 98 10.59 -14.22 5.84
C SER A 98 11.18 -15.27 4.89
N GLY A 99 12.21 -14.92 4.14
CA GLY A 99 12.69 -15.75 3.04
C GLY A 99 11.95 -15.50 1.73
N SER A 100 10.72 -14.99 1.80
CA SER A 100 9.96 -14.52 0.63
C SER A 100 10.11 -13.02 0.43
N GLY A 101 10.83 -12.33 1.30
CA GLY A 101 11.09 -10.90 1.21
C GLY A 101 9.98 -10.02 1.79
N LEU A 102 8.95 -10.59 2.37
CA LEU A 102 7.77 -9.85 2.83
C LEU A 102 8.12 -8.76 3.85
N GLY A 103 8.92 -9.09 4.86
CA GLY A 103 9.17 -8.20 5.99
C GLY A 103 9.91 -6.92 5.62
N LEU A 104 10.74 -6.95 4.58
CA LEU A 104 11.53 -5.80 4.17
C LEU A 104 10.68 -4.64 3.68
N GLY A 105 9.59 -4.95 2.96
CA GLY A 105 8.73 -3.92 2.38
C GLY A 105 7.88 -3.19 3.41
N LEU A 106 7.53 -3.84 4.52
CA LEU A 106 6.59 -3.26 5.49
C LEU A 106 7.17 -2.05 6.22
N THR A 107 8.38 -2.16 6.76
CA THR A 107 9.01 -1.03 7.45
C THR A 107 9.39 0.09 6.48
N GLY A 108 9.87 -0.27 5.29
CA GLY A 108 10.18 0.69 4.23
C GLY A 108 8.94 1.47 3.80
N ALA A 109 7.84 0.77 3.55
CA ALA A 109 6.59 1.40 3.15
C ALA A 109 6.06 2.32 4.25
N LYS A 110 6.13 1.91 5.51
CA LYS A 110 5.67 2.71 6.64
C LYS A 110 6.38 4.06 6.71
N ARG A 111 7.68 4.09 6.43
CA ARG A 111 8.49 5.31 6.46
C ARG A 111 8.17 6.28 5.33
N LEU A 112 7.54 5.81 4.27
CA LEU A 112 7.29 6.59 3.06
C LEU A 112 5.91 7.26 3.05
N VAL A 113 5.08 7.01 4.07
CA VAL A 113 3.71 7.49 4.11
C VAL A 113 3.41 8.20 5.43
N ASN A 114 2.36 8.99 5.46
CA ASN A 114 1.96 9.72 6.66
C ASN A 114 1.21 8.83 7.65
N GLU A 115 0.39 7.90 7.16
CA GLU A 115 -0.38 7.00 7.98
C GLU A 115 -0.21 5.57 7.45
N PHE A 116 -0.08 4.62 8.36
CA PHE A 116 0.12 3.21 8.04
C PHE A 116 -0.65 2.37 9.06
N GLU A 117 -1.55 1.53 8.56
CA GLU A 117 -2.32 0.61 9.39
C GLU A 117 -2.19 -0.80 8.84
N LEU A 118 -1.88 -1.75 9.71
CA LEU A 118 -1.73 -3.16 9.38
C LEU A 118 -2.76 -3.97 10.16
N ASP A 119 -3.62 -4.69 9.43
CA ASP A 119 -4.60 -5.59 10.00
C ASP A 119 -4.38 -6.97 9.39
N THR A 120 -3.90 -7.91 10.20
CA THR A 120 -3.58 -9.26 9.76
C THR A 120 -3.65 -10.24 10.94
N ALA A 121 -3.92 -11.51 10.62
CA ALA A 121 -3.86 -12.60 11.57
C ALA A 121 -3.58 -13.89 10.80
N PRO A 122 -2.94 -14.90 11.44
CA PRO A 122 -2.67 -16.17 10.77
C PRO A 122 -3.95 -16.77 10.18
N GLY A 123 -3.91 -17.12 8.89
CA GLY A 123 -5.04 -17.69 8.17
C GLY A 123 -6.17 -16.73 7.83
N LYS A 124 -6.01 -15.44 8.12
CA LYS A 124 -7.06 -14.43 7.91
C LYS A 124 -6.73 -13.44 6.80
N GLY A 125 -5.62 -13.62 6.09
CA GLY A 125 -5.18 -12.67 5.10
C GLY A 125 -4.52 -11.43 5.70
N THR A 126 -4.30 -10.42 4.85
CA THR A 126 -3.63 -9.18 5.26
C THR A 126 -4.33 -7.99 4.62
N ARG A 127 -4.50 -6.94 5.41
CA ARG A 127 -5.01 -5.66 4.95
C ARG A 127 -4.07 -4.56 5.44
N ILE A 128 -3.51 -3.78 4.51
CA ILE A 128 -2.61 -2.68 4.82
C ILE A 128 -3.18 -1.42 4.21
N THR A 129 -3.43 -0.41 5.05
CA THR A 129 -3.94 0.88 4.61
C THR A 129 -2.86 1.93 4.80
N ILE A 130 -2.54 2.66 3.74
CA ILE A 130 -1.58 3.76 3.77
C ILE A 130 -2.23 5.04 3.29
N THR A 131 -1.78 6.17 3.84
CA THR A 131 -2.25 7.48 3.43
C THR A 131 -1.07 8.43 3.29
N ARG A 132 -1.04 9.17 2.18
CA ARG A 132 -0.07 10.24 1.96
C ARG A 132 -0.81 11.51 1.60
N TRP A 133 -0.53 12.58 2.33
CA TRP A 133 -1.11 13.91 2.09
C TRP A 133 -0.19 14.71 1.15
N THR A 134 -0.80 15.65 0.45
CA THR A 134 -0.05 16.57 -0.42
C THR A 134 0.77 17.59 0.37
#